data_64caeaeddf6fed284db5b923ff4440dc
#
_entry.id   64caeaeddf6fed284db5b923ff4440dc
#
_cell.length_a   1.000
_cell.length_b   1.000
_cell.length_c   1.000
_cell.angle_alpha   90.00
_cell.angle_beta   90.00
_cell.angle_gamma   90.00
#
_symmetry.space_group_name_H-M   'P 1'
#
loop_
_entity.id
_entity.type
_entity.pdbx_description
1 polymer ?
#
loop_
_entity_poly.entity_id
_entity_poly.type
_entity_poly.pdbx_seq_one_letter_code
_entity_poly.pdbx_strand_id
1 'polypeptide(L)'
;MTALLEVENLSVAYGAIEAVRDVSFSVEEGQIVSLIGSNGAGKTTTLRTVSGLLRPKAGDIRFDGKSIANADAHEILERGVAHCPEGRRLFGRMTVEENLHLGAYVRKDAGVAKDMARVYELFPVLGQRRQQKAGLFSGGEQQMLAIGRAMMAKPRLLMLDEPSMGLSPIMTQRIFDTIKELQSQGTTILLVEQNALAALAQSDRGYVVDLGRTTLEGPGHDLLADPRVRAAYLGED
;
A
#
# COMPACT_ATOMS: atom_id res chain seq x y z
N MET A 1 17.24 12.54 -8.64
CA MET A 1 16.38 12.79 -7.45
C MET A 1 16.64 11.65 -6.48
N THR A 2 16.67 11.86 -5.18
CA THR A 2 16.86 10.78 -4.19
C THR A 2 15.50 10.11 -3.97
N ALA A 3 15.47 8.78 -4.01
CA ALA A 3 14.24 8.03 -3.75
C ALA A 3 13.72 8.28 -2.32
N LEU A 4 12.39 8.34 -2.15
CA LEU A 4 11.76 8.43 -0.84
C LEU A 4 11.87 7.12 -0.07
N LEU A 5 11.69 5.98 -0.76
CA LEU A 5 11.90 4.63 -0.23
C LEU A 5 12.88 3.89 -1.13
N GLU A 6 13.87 3.26 -0.53
CA GLU A 6 14.83 2.36 -1.18
C GLU A 6 14.84 1.02 -0.44
N VAL A 7 14.69 -0.05 -1.17
CA VAL A 7 14.80 -1.43 -0.68
C VAL A 7 15.88 -2.12 -1.47
N GLU A 8 16.92 -2.60 -0.79
CA GLU A 8 18.11 -3.18 -1.40
C GLU A 8 18.36 -4.61 -0.90
N ASN A 9 18.34 -5.55 -1.84
CA ASN A 9 18.66 -6.98 -1.61
C ASN A 9 17.92 -7.60 -0.41
N LEU A 10 16.64 -7.22 -0.26
CA LEU A 10 15.83 -7.61 0.87
C LEU A 10 15.61 -9.12 0.89
N SER A 11 15.95 -9.75 2.02
CA SER A 11 15.65 -11.16 2.29
C SER A 11 14.89 -11.30 3.61
N VAL A 12 13.80 -12.08 3.59
CA VAL A 12 12.93 -12.30 4.75
C VAL A 12 12.55 -13.76 4.84
N ALA A 13 12.59 -14.33 6.04
CA ALA A 13 12.24 -15.72 6.27
C ALA A 13 11.25 -15.89 7.44
N TYR A 14 10.37 -16.87 7.33
CA TYR A 14 9.52 -17.40 8.40
C TYR A 14 10.10 -18.75 8.84
N GLY A 15 10.90 -18.75 9.90
CA GLY A 15 11.65 -19.93 10.30
C GLY A 15 12.62 -20.37 9.20
N ALA A 16 12.45 -21.59 8.67
CA ALA A 16 13.28 -22.14 7.60
C ALA A 16 12.83 -21.72 6.17
N ILE A 17 11.66 -21.08 6.03
CA ILE A 17 11.09 -20.75 4.71
C ILE A 17 11.45 -19.32 4.35
N GLU A 18 12.26 -19.13 3.32
CA GLU A 18 12.54 -17.81 2.74
C GLU A 18 11.39 -17.39 1.82
N ALA A 19 10.61 -16.42 2.29
CA ALA A 19 9.50 -15.84 1.54
C ALA A 19 9.95 -14.68 0.61
N VAL A 20 11.03 -13.98 0.97
CA VAL A 20 11.70 -12.95 0.16
C VAL A 20 13.18 -13.30 0.15
N ARG A 21 13.80 -13.29 -1.04
CA ARG A 21 15.17 -13.78 -1.22
C ARG A 21 16.15 -12.74 -1.71
N ASP A 22 15.68 -11.81 -2.54
CA ASP A 22 16.47 -10.74 -3.14
C ASP A 22 15.52 -9.75 -3.83
N VAL A 23 14.78 -9.00 -3.03
CA VAL A 23 13.86 -7.99 -3.56
C VAL A 23 14.52 -6.62 -3.44
N SER A 24 14.63 -5.94 -4.59
CA SER A 24 15.13 -4.57 -4.68
C SER A 24 14.17 -3.73 -5.48
N PHE A 25 13.85 -2.52 -4.98
CA PHE A 25 13.04 -1.53 -5.66
C PHE A 25 13.20 -0.16 -5.02
N SER A 26 12.77 0.87 -5.73
CA SER A 26 12.74 2.24 -5.22
C SER A 26 11.42 2.94 -5.51
N VAL A 27 11.06 3.91 -4.67
CA VAL A 27 9.87 4.76 -4.83
C VAL A 27 10.31 6.20 -4.71
N GLU A 28 10.12 6.99 -5.77
CA GLU A 28 10.36 8.44 -5.74
C GLU A 28 9.16 9.18 -5.16
N GLU A 29 9.40 10.36 -4.59
CA GLU A 29 8.32 11.17 -4.01
C GLU A 29 7.27 11.57 -5.06
N GLY A 30 5.99 11.40 -4.72
CA GLY A 30 4.87 11.73 -5.61
C GLY A 30 4.53 10.67 -6.67
N GLN A 31 5.25 9.54 -6.71
CA GLN A 31 4.95 8.45 -7.64
C GLN A 31 3.94 7.44 -7.08
N ILE A 32 3.25 6.75 -7.99
CA ILE A 32 2.65 5.44 -7.75
C ILE A 32 3.61 4.38 -8.28
N VAL A 33 4.13 3.54 -7.38
CA VAL A 33 4.95 2.39 -7.74
C VAL A 33 4.18 1.11 -7.40
N SER A 34 4.14 0.16 -8.34
CA SER A 34 3.48 -1.13 -8.11
C SER A 34 4.48 -2.28 -7.98
N LEU A 35 4.24 -3.13 -6.98
CA LEU A 35 4.80 -4.48 -6.92
C LEU A 35 3.74 -5.47 -7.36
N ILE A 36 3.93 -6.09 -8.50
CA ILE A 36 3.04 -7.12 -9.04
C ILE A 36 3.67 -8.49 -8.95
N GLY A 37 2.86 -9.54 -8.92
CA GLY A 37 3.34 -10.91 -8.82
C GLY A 37 2.23 -11.87 -8.40
N SER A 38 2.46 -13.16 -8.59
CA SER A 38 1.54 -14.21 -8.18
C SER A 38 1.37 -14.28 -6.66
N ASN A 39 0.36 -15.01 -6.19
CA ASN A 39 0.20 -15.31 -4.77
C ASN A 39 1.41 -16.09 -4.26
N GLY A 40 1.91 -15.68 -3.10
CA GLY A 40 3.13 -16.28 -2.53
C GLY A 40 4.44 -15.73 -3.08
N ALA A 41 4.44 -14.78 -4.02
CA ALA A 41 5.67 -14.17 -4.56
C ALA A 41 6.48 -13.34 -3.54
N GLY A 42 5.93 -13.05 -2.35
CA GLY A 42 6.61 -12.30 -1.30
C GLY A 42 6.15 -10.83 -1.15
N LYS A 43 5.17 -10.37 -1.93
CA LYS A 43 4.70 -8.98 -1.95
C LYS A 43 4.25 -8.46 -0.57
N THR A 44 3.27 -9.12 0.05
CA THR A 44 2.78 -8.78 1.41
C THR A 44 3.89 -8.88 2.46
N THR A 45 4.78 -9.88 2.34
CA THR A 45 5.93 -10.04 3.24
C THR A 45 6.87 -8.84 3.12
N THR A 46 7.12 -8.36 1.91
CA THR A 46 7.90 -7.14 1.65
C THR A 46 7.27 -5.92 2.33
N LEU A 47 5.95 -5.68 2.13
CA LEU A 47 5.26 -4.56 2.78
C LEU A 47 5.28 -4.64 4.32
N ARG A 48 5.09 -5.84 4.87
CA ARG A 48 5.19 -6.07 6.32
C ARG A 48 6.59 -5.77 6.87
N THR A 49 7.62 -6.04 6.07
CA THR A 49 8.99 -5.75 6.47
C THR A 49 9.27 -4.25 6.39
N VAL A 50 8.84 -3.58 5.32
CA VAL A 50 8.95 -2.12 5.20
C VAL A 50 8.21 -1.40 6.33
N SER A 51 7.05 -1.93 6.77
CA SER A 51 6.28 -1.37 7.89
C SER A 51 6.78 -1.77 9.29
N GLY A 52 7.88 -2.51 9.40
CA GLY A 52 8.47 -2.94 10.68
C GLY A 52 7.70 -4.05 11.41
N LEU A 53 6.70 -4.65 10.76
CA LEU A 53 5.96 -5.80 11.31
C LEU A 53 6.75 -7.12 11.20
N LEU A 54 7.78 -7.13 10.33
CA LEU A 54 8.75 -8.22 10.20
C LEU A 54 10.15 -7.62 10.16
N ARG A 55 11.14 -8.39 10.58
CA ARG A 55 12.54 -7.99 10.49
C ARG A 55 13.19 -8.64 9.25
N PRO A 56 14.00 -7.91 8.50
CA PRO A 56 14.76 -8.51 7.40
C PRO A 56 15.81 -9.49 7.95
N LYS A 57 16.07 -10.54 7.20
CA LYS A 57 17.20 -11.46 7.42
C LYS A 57 18.49 -10.87 6.83
N ALA A 58 18.38 -10.17 5.70
CA ALA A 58 19.46 -9.46 5.02
C ALA A 58 18.89 -8.34 4.14
N GLY A 59 19.77 -7.47 3.66
CA GLY A 59 19.41 -6.28 2.89
C GLY A 59 19.17 -5.06 3.77
N ASP A 60 18.81 -3.95 3.14
CA ASP A 60 18.50 -2.70 3.85
C ASP A 60 17.20 -2.08 3.30
N ILE A 61 16.56 -1.28 4.14
CA ILE A 61 15.38 -0.50 3.80
C ILE A 61 15.64 0.91 4.27
N ARG A 62 15.66 1.87 3.34
CA ARG A 62 15.87 3.28 3.65
C ARG A 62 14.63 4.09 3.32
N PHE A 63 14.23 4.92 4.25
CA PHE A 63 13.18 5.91 4.04
C PHE A 63 13.77 7.31 4.25
N ASP A 64 13.64 8.19 3.26
CA ASP A 64 14.24 9.53 3.27
C ASP A 64 15.77 9.48 3.57
N GLY A 65 16.47 8.54 2.92
CA GLY A 65 17.90 8.29 3.07
C GLY A 65 18.34 7.65 4.39
N LYS A 66 17.44 7.36 5.32
CA LYS A 66 17.75 6.76 6.63
C LYS A 66 17.26 5.32 6.70
N SER A 67 18.12 4.40 7.17
CA SER A 67 17.71 3.01 7.36
C SER A 67 16.57 2.92 8.39
N ILE A 68 15.57 2.11 8.04
CA ILE A 68 14.42 1.74 8.87
C ILE A 68 14.33 0.23 9.09
N ALA A 69 15.29 -0.56 8.59
CA ALA A 69 15.27 -2.02 8.64
C ALA A 69 15.09 -2.61 10.04
N ASN A 70 15.59 -1.91 11.07
CA ASN A 70 15.49 -2.31 12.47
C ASN A 70 14.60 -1.39 13.32
N ALA A 71 13.89 -0.44 12.69
CA ALA A 71 12.99 0.46 13.41
C ALA A 71 11.66 -0.26 13.76
N ASP A 72 11.03 0.12 14.85
CA ASP A 72 9.74 -0.42 15.25
C ASP A 72 8.61 0.17 14.39
N ALA A 73 7.51 -0.58 14.23
CA ALA A 73 6.40 -0.19 13.36
C ALA A 73 5.82 1.19 13.70
N HIS A 74 5.75 1.55 14.98
CA HIS A 74 5.27 2.88 15.38
C HIS A 74 6.23 4.00 14.99
N GLU A 75 7.56 3.78 15.09
CA GLU A 75 8.57 4.74 14.65
C GLU A 75 8.53 4.96 13.13
N ILE A 76 8.32 3.87 12.37
CA ILE A 76 8.17 3.92 10.91
C ILE A 76 6.92 4.72 10.54
N LEU A 77 5.80 4.50 11.24
CA LEU A 77 4.58 5.28 11.06
C LEU A 77 4.79 6.76 11.39
N GLU A 78 5.48 7.09 12.49
CA GLU A 78 5.83 8.47 12.86
C GLU A 78 6.74 9.16 11.84
N ARG A 79 7.58 8.41 11.11
CA ARG A 79 8.38 8.93 10.00
C ARG A 79 7.58 9.20 8.74
N GLY A 80 6.31 8.78 8.69
CA GLY A 80 5.40 9.04 7.58
C GLY A 80 5.20 7.87 6.62
N VAL A 81 5.44 6.63 7.02
CA VAL A 81 5.11 5.43 6.25
C VAL A 81 3.87 4.77 6.86
N ALA A 82 2.72 4.84 6.17
CA ALA A 82 1.50 4.17 6.60
C ALA A 82 1.22 2.93 5.75
N HIS A 83 0.72 1.87 6.37
CA HIS A 83 0.38 0.61 5.74
C HIS A 83 -1.11 0.29 5.88
N CYS A 84 -1.80 0.15 4.76
CA CYS A 84 -3.15 -0.42 4.67
C CYS A 84 -3.01 -1.90 4.29
N PRO A 85 -3.08 -2.83 5.25
CA PRO A 85 -2.84 -4.24 5.00
C PRO A 85 -4.01 -4.92 4.30
N GLU A 86 -3.75 -6.05 3.66
CA GLU A 86 -4.75 -6.97 3.14
C GLU A 86 -5.81 -7.33 4.18
N GLY A 87 -7.05 -7.53 3.73
CA GLY A 87 -8.18 -7.88 4.59
C GLY A 87 -8.69 -6.73 5.45
N ARG A 88 -8.36 -5.47 5.08
CA ARG A 88 -8.90 -4.21 5.65
C ARG A 88 -8.56 -3.97 7.12
N ARG A 89 -8.51 -5.01 7.95
CA ARG A 89 -8.14 -5.01 9.38
C ARG A 89 -8.82 -3.88 10.18
N LEU A 90 -10.12 -3.68 9.95
CA LEU A 90 -10.94 -2.72 10.68
C LEU A 90 -11.36 -3.25 12.05
N PHE A 91 -11.60 -2.33 12.97
CA PHE A 91 -12.25 -2.62 14.22
C PHE A 91 -13.78 -2.60 14.01
N GLY A 92 -14.36 -3.75 13.63
CA GLY A 92 -15.73 -3.86 13.18
C GLY A 92 -16.80 -3.45 14.21
N ARG A 93 -16.48 -3.50 15.52
CA ARG A 93 -17.35 -3.04 16.60
C ARG A 93 -17.30 -1.54 16.85
N MET A 94 -16.29 -0.87 16.37
CA MET A 94 -16.11 0.58 16.43
C MET A 94 -16.84 1.26 15.25
N THR A 95 -17.21 2.51 15.44
CA THR A 95 -17.79 3.35 14.39
C THR A 95 -16.74 3.70 13.32
N VAL A 96 -17.20 4.26 12.19
CA VAL A 96 -16.34 4.84 11.16
C VAL A 96 -15.43 5.91 11.77
N GLU A 97 -16.01 6.86 12.51
CA GLU A 97 -15.28 7.97 13.12
C GLU A 97 -14.21 7.49 14.11
N GLU A 98 -14.54 6.51 14.95
CA GLU A 98 -13.58 5.89 15.88
C GLU A 98 -12.43 5.18 15.14
N ASN A 99 -12.73 4.44 14.05
CA ASN A 99 -11.68 3.84 13.21
C ASN A 99 -10.75 4.89 12.60
N LEU A 100 -11.30 6.01 12.12
CA LEU A 100 -10.50 7.10 11.56
C LEU A 100 -9.63 7.76 12.65
N HIS A 101 -10.18 8.04 13.83
CA HIS A 101 -9.41 8.58 14.96
C HIS A 101 -8.24 7.68 15.35
N LEU A 102 -8.40 6.35 15.34
CA LEU A 102 -7.30 5.42 15.59
C LEU A 102 -6.17 5.56 14.55
N GLY A 103 -6.50 5.89 13.29
CA GLY A 103 -5.49 6.16 12.27
C GLY A 103 -4.59 7.37 12.60
N ALA A 104 -5.09 8.31 13.39
CA ALA A 104 -4.36 9.49 13.84
C ALA A 104 -3.61 9.30 15.17
N TYR A 105 -3.56 8.09 15.72
CA TYR A 105 -3.06 7.79 17.07
C TYR A 105 -1.65 8.34 17.35
N VAL A 106 -0.75 8.31 16.38
CA VAL A 106 0.64 8.80 16.55
C VAL A 106 0.76 10.32 16.42
N ARG A 107 -0.30 11.00 16.00
CA ARG A 107 -0.26 12.45 15.71
C ARG A 107 -0.47 13.28 16.96
N LYS A 108 0.27 14.39 17.02
CA LYS A 108 0.21 15.38 18.11
C LYS A 108 -0.21 16.76 17.62
N ASP A 109 -0.46 16.91 16.30
CA ASP A 109 -0.84 18.18 15.69
C ASP A 109 -2.36 18.43 15.76
N ALA A 110 -2.77 19.69 15.59
CA ALA A 110 -4.17 20.12 15.62
C ALA A 110 -4.93 19.84 14.30
N GLY A 111 -4.29 19.23 13.29
CA GLY A 111 -4.85 19.03 11.95
C GLY A 111 -5.78 17.83 11.80
N VAL A 112 -5.94 16.98 12.82
CA VAL A 112 -6.72 15.73 12.74
C VAL A 112 -8.14 15.95 12.23
N ALA A 113 -8.84 16.97 12.73
CA ALA A 113 -10.21 17.28 12.31
C ALA A 113 -10.30 17.70 10.83
N LYS A 114 -9.30 18.46 10.34
CA LYS A 114 -9.21 18.85 8.92
C LYS A 114 -8.96 17.64 8.02
N ASP A 115 -8.06 16.75 8.42
CA ASP A 115 -7.75 15.57 7.63
C ASP A 115 -8.91 14.56 7.64
N MET A 116 -9.67 14.49 8.74
CA MET A 116 -10.91 13.71 8.81
C MET A 116 -11.98 14.26 7.86
N ALA A 117 -12.14 15.60 7.78
CA ALA A 117 -13.04 16.22 6.82
C ALA A 117 -12.63 15.87 5.38
N ARG A 118 -11.33 15.91 5.06
CA ARG A 118 -10.80 15.49 3.75
C ARG A 118 -11.11 14.02 3.44
N VAL A 119 -11.00 13.11 4.43
CA VAL A 119 -11.39 11.70 4.24
C VAL A 119 -12.89 11.58 3.93
N TYR A 120 -13.75 12.39 4.56
CA TYR A 120 -15.18 12.40 4.26
C TYR A 120 -15.52 13.02 2.90
N GLU A 121 -14.75 13.99 2.43
CA GLU A 121 -14.85 14.54 1.07
C GLU A 121 -14.49 13.46 0.03
N LEU A 122 -13.38 12.75 0.24
CA LEU A 122 -12.92 11.68 -0.64
C LEU A 122 -13.87 10.47 -0.64
N PHE A 123 -14.45 10.15 0.53
CA PHE A 123 -15.37 9.04 0.74
C PHE A 123 -16.69 9.52 1.39
N PRO A 124 -17.62 10.15 0.63
CA PRO A 124 -18.82 10.75 1.21
C PRO A 124 -19.68 9.78 2.03
N VAL A 125 -19.72 8.50 1.65
CA VAL A 125 -20.45 7.46 2.38
C VAL A 125 -19.95 7.29 3.82
N LEU A 126 -18.67 7.53 4.08
CA LEU A 126 -18.11 7.46 5.43
C LEU A 126 -18.60 8.64 6.28
N GLY A 127 -18.66 9.84 5.71
CA GLY A 127 -19.17 11.04 6.37
C GLY A 127 -20.65 10.94 6.70
N GLN A 128 -21.48 10.44 5.75
CA GLN A 128 -22.92 10.23 5.94
C GLN A 128 -23.25 9.21 7.03
N ARG A 129 -22.38 8.23 7.23
CA ARG A 129 -22.60 7.08 8.14
C ARG A 129 -21.53 6.99 9.24
N ARG A 130 -20.95 8.14 9.64
CA ARG A 130 -19.80 8.22 10.56
C ARG A 130 -20.00 7.53 11.90
N GLN A 131 -21.23 7.51 12.41
CA GLN A 131 -21.59 6.88 13.68
C GLN A 131 -21.98 5.39 13.54
N GLN A 132 -22.00 4.87 12.30
CA GLN A 132 -22.30 3.46 12.07
C GLN A 132 -21.07 2.58 12.35
N LYS A 133 -21.29 1.39 12.90
CA LYS A 133 -20.23 0.40 13.13
C LYS A 133 -19.63 -0.08 11.81
N ALA A 134 -18.29 -0.12 11.73
CA ALA A 134 -17.56 -0.49 10.52
C ALA A 134 -17.89 -1.91 10.02
N GLY A 135 -18.22 -2.83 10.90
CA GLY A 135 -18.61 -4.20 10.53
C GLY A 135 -19.93 -4.31 9.74
N LEU A 136 -20.73 -3.25 9.71
CA LEU A 136 -22.00 -3.20 8.96
C LEU A 136 -21.86 -2.62 7.55
N PHE A 137 -20.65 -2.26 7.15
CA PHE A 137 -20.35 -1.74 5.83
C PHE A 137 -20.12 -2.87 4.82
N SER A 138 -20.44 -2.62 3.55
CA SER A 138 -20.05 -3.50 2.44
C SER A 138 -18.54 -3.61 2.31
N GLY A 139 -18.06 -4.64 1.60
CA GLY A 139 -16.63 -4.84 1.40
C GLY A 139 -15.91 -3.63 0.80
N GLY A 140 -16.52 -2.95 -0.17
CA GLY A 140 -15.95 -1.74 -0.78
C GLY A 140 -15.94 -0.55 0.18
N GLU A 141 -17.00 -0.34 0.94
CA GLU A 141 -17.05 0.72 1.96
C GLU A 141 -16.03 0.48 3.09
N GLN A 142 -15.84 -0.79 3.49
CA GLN A 142 -14.80 -1.15 4.44
C GLN A 142 -13.39 -0.87 3.88
N GLN A 143 -13.17 -1.09 2.58
CA GLN A 143 -11.90 -0.77 1.93
C GLN A 143 -11.65 0.74 1.93
N MET A 144 -12.66 1.55 1.61
CA MET A 144 -12.57 3.01 1.72
C MET A 144 -12.21 3.46 3.14
N LEU A 145 -12.84 2.85 4.15
CA LEU A 145 -12.53 3.15 5.55
C LEU A 145 -11.10 2.74 5.94
N ALA A 146 -10.61 1.60 5.44
CA ALA A 146 -9.24 1.15 5.71
C ALA A 146 -8.19 2.10 5.11
N ILE A 147 -8.41 2.55 3.87
CA ILE A 147 -7.57 3.58 3.22
C ILE A 147 -7.68 4.90 3.98
N GLY A 148 -8.90 5.37 4.28
CA GLY A 148 -9.13 6.59 5.05
C GLY A 148 -8.41 6.57 6.41
N ARG A 149 -8.46 5.43 7.12
CA ARG A 149 -7.76 5.26 8.40
C ARG A 149 -6.24 5.36 8.22
N ALA A 150 -5.66 4.77 7.18
CA ALA A 150 -4.23 4.90 6.90
C ALA A 150 -3.84 6.35 6.56
N MET A 151 -4.68 7.07 5.83
CA MET A 151 -4.49 8.49 5.52
C MET A 151 -4.49 9.39 6.77
N MET A 152 -5.21 9.02 7.83
CA MET A 152 -5.26 9.80 9.08
C MET A 152 -3.90 9.93 9.76
N ALA A 153 -2.94 9.04 9.47
CA ALA A 153 -1.55 9.20 9.89
C ALA A 153 -0.81 10.34 9.16
N LYS A 154 -1.42 10.94 8.11
CA LYS A 154 -0.81 11.95 7.22
C LYS A 154 0.52 11.48 6.63
N PRO A 155 0.54 10.32 5.95
CA PRO A 155 1.76 9.71 5.49
C PRO A 155 2.38 10.47 4.30
N ARG A 156 3.72 10.41 4.19
CA ARG A 156 4.46 10.73 2.97
C ARG A 156 4.43 9.55 1.99
N LEU A 157 4.43 8.31 2.52
CA LEU A 157 4.30 7.06 1.76
C LEU A 157 3.11 6.26 2.28
N LEU A 158 2.12 6.04 1.43
CA LEU A 158 0.98 5.15 1.69
C LEU A 158 1.20 3.82 0.98
N MET A 159 1.31 2.74 1.76
CA MET A 159 1.43 1.38 1.23
C MET A 159 0.07 0.69 1.26
N LEU A 160 -0.35 0.14 0.12
CA LEU A 160 -1.63 -0.53 -0.08
C LEU A 160 -1.41 -1.98 -0.48
N ASP A 161 -1.90 -2.91 0.32
CA ASP A 161 -1.75 -4.35 0.11
C ASP A 161 -3.05 -4.96 -0.43
N GLU A 162 -3.08 -5.26 -1.72
CA GLU A 162 -4.21 -5.82 -2.48
C GLU A 162 -5.55 -5.07 -2.23
N PRO A 163 -5.59 -3.73 -2.43
CA PRO A 163 -6.76 -2.94 -2.10
C PRO A 163 -7.99 -3.26 -2.95
N SER A 164 -7.83 -3.90 -4.11
CA SER A 164 -8.94 -4.27 -5.00
C SER A 164 -9.51 -5.66 -4.72
N MET A 165 -8.86 -6.46 -3.87
CA MET A 165 -9.21 -7.87 -3.68
C MET A 165 -10.63 -8.06 -3.13
N GLY A 166 -11.41 -8.91 -3.82
CA GLY A 166 -12.79 -9.24 -3.42
C GLY A 166 -13.79 -8.10 -3.60
N LEU A 167 -13.48 -7.11 -4.41
CA LEU A 167 -14.38 -6.01 -4.77
C LEU A 167 -15.07 -6.26 -6.11
N SER A 168 -16.24 -5.64 -6.30
CA SER A 168 -16.87 -5.59 -7.61
C SER A 168 -16.06 -4.70 -8.58
N PRO A 169 -16.17 -4.88 -9.92
CA PRO A 169 -15.43 -4.07 -10.88
C PRO A 169 -15.63 -2.55 -10.68
N ILE A 170 -16.85 -2.13 -10.38
CA ILE A 170 -17.17 -0.71 -10.12
C ILE A 170 -16.43 -0.20 -8.88
N MET A 171 -16.38 -0.99 -7.82
CA MET A 171 -15.67 -0.62 -6.58
C MET A 171 -14.16 -0.63 -6.77
N THR A 172 -13.64 -1.59 -7.54
CA THR A 172 -12.23 -1.64 -7.93
C THR A 172 -11.82 -0.36 -8.65
N GLN A 173 -12.57 0.03 -9.69
CA GLN A 173 -12.31 1.28 -10.42
C GLN A 173 -12.30 2.48 -9.47
N ARG A 174 -13.30 2.60 -8.59
CA ARG A 174 -13.38 3.69 -7.62
C ARG A 174 -12.18 3.74 -6.67
N ILE A 175 -11.66 2.58 -6.23
CA ILE A 175 -10.43 2.54 -5.40
C ILE A 175 -9.23 3.04 -6.20
N PHE A 176 -9.06 2.62 -7.45
CA PHE A 176 -7.96 3.10 -8.29
C PHE A 176 -8.07 4.59 -8.61
N ASP A 177 -9.27 5.10 -8.88
CA ASP A 177 -9.50 6.54 -9.07
C ASP A 177 -9.10 7.33 -7.81
N THR A 178 -9.44 6.80 -6.62
CA THR A 178 -9.03 7.38 -5.33
C THR A 178 -7.50 7.37 -5.17
N ILE A 179 -6.82 6.29 -5.55
CA ILE A 179 -5.35 6.19 -5.50
C ILE A 179 -4.73 7.28 -6.38
N LYS A 180 -5.24 7.49 -7.59
CA LYS A 180 -4.80 8.58 -8.47
C LYS A 180 -5.05 9.96 -7.89
N GLU A 181 -6.21 10.18 -7.28
CA GLU A 181 -6.53 11.44 -6.61
C GLU A 181 -5.55 11.72 -5.47
N LEU A 182 -5.24 10.72 -4.64
CA LEU A 182 -4.27 10.86 -3.56
C LEU A 182 -2.87 11.19 -4.07
N GLN A 183 -2.43 10.56 -5.16
CA GLN A 183 -1.16 10.89 -5.81
C GLN A 183 -1.16 12.35 -6.31
N SER A 184 -2.21 12.77 -7.00
CA SER A 184 -2.33 14.15 -7.53
C SER A 184 -2.27 15.21 -6.43
N GLN A 185 -2.62 14.84 -5.21
CA GLN A 185 -2.54 15.67 -4.01
C GLN A 185 -1.18 15.56 -3.29
N GLY A 186 -0.20 14.87 -3.90
CA GLY A 186 1.19 14.77 -3.43
C GLY A 186 1.48 13.57 -2.51
N THR A 187 0.55 12.60 -2.36
CA THR A 187 0.84 11.38 -1.60
C THR A 187 1.63 10.40 -2.46
N THR A 188 2.78 9.91 -1.97
CA THR A 188 3.52 8.83 -2.62
C THR A 188 2.86 7.49 -2.30
N ILE A 189 2.75 6.60 -3.28
CA ILE A 189 2.01 5.34 -3.11
C ILE A 189 2.85 4.15 -3.54
N LEU A 190 2.92 3.14 -2.66
CA LEU A 190 3.42 1.82 -2.98
C LEU A 190 2.23 0.85 -3.00
N LEU A 191 1.89 0.36 -4.18
CA LEU A 191 0.75 -0.50 -4.43
C LEU A 191 1.21 -1.94 -4.62
N VAL A 192 0.69 -2.86 -3.84
CA VAL A 192 0.83 -4.30 -4.08
C VAL A 192 -0.48 -4.83 -4.62
N GLU A 193 -0.44 -5.49 -5.77
CA GLU A 193 -1.63 -6.04 -6.41
C GLU A 193 -1.35 -7.35 -7.13
N GLN A 194 -2.37 -8.20 -7.18
CA GLN A 194 -2.40 -9.38 -8.04
C GLN A 194 -2.92 -9.04 -9.44
N ASN A 195 -3.85 -8.09 -9.54
CA ASN A 195 -4.36 -7.58 -10.82
C ASN A 195 -3.30 -6.67 -11.46
N ALA A 196 -2.34 -7.29 -12.15
CA ALA A 196 -1.21 -6.59 -12.77
C ALA A 196 -1.65 -5.51 -13.76
N LEU A 197 -2.69 -5.78 -14.58
CA LEU A 197 -3.25 -4.82 -15.54
C LEU A 197 -3.69 -3.53 -14.86
N ALA A 198 -4.57 -3.67 -13.87
CA ALA A 198 -5.12 -2.52 -13.17
C ALA A 198 -4.04 -1.74 -12.41
N ALA A 199 -3.09 -2.44 -11.80
CA ALA A 199 -2.00 -1.82 -11.07
C ALA A 199 -1.05 -1.06 -11.99
N LEU A 200 -0.53 -1.70 -13.04
CA LEU A 200 0.43 -1.09 -13.96
C LEU A 200 -0.17 0.07 -14.75
N ALA A 201 -1.46 0.01 -15.13
CA ALA A 201 -2.17 1.09 -15.80
C ALA A 201 -2.22 2.39 -14.98
N GLN A 202 -2.10 2.29 -13.66
CA GLN A 202 -2.12 3.44 -12.75
C GLN A 202 -0.73 3.87 -12.28
N SER A 203 0.32 3.07 -12.57
CA SER A 203 1.64 3.24 -11.97
C SER A 203 2.59 4.00 -12.87
N ASP A 204 3.41 4.86 -12.26
CA ASP A 204 4.54 5.51 -12.92
C ASP A 204 5.66 4.48 -13.17
N ARG A 205 5.86 3.57 -12.22
CA ARG A 205 6.85 2.49 -12.29
C ARG A 205 6.29 1.19 -11.70
N GLY A 206 6.69 0.06 -12.25
CA GLY A 206 6.33 -1.26 -11.75
C GLY A 206 7.55 -2.15 -11.52
N TYR A 207 7.41 -3.08 -10.61
CA TYR A 207 8.35 -4.17 -10.33
C TYR A 207 7.59 -5.49 -10.32
N VAL A 208 8.10 -6.46 -11.05
CA VAL A 208 7.55 -7.83 -11.06
C VAL A 208 8.33 -8.64 -10.04
N VAL A 209 7.62 -9.19 -9.07
CA VAL A 209 8.19 -10.06 -8.04
C VAL A 209 7.74 -11.48 -8.30
N ASP A 210 8.69 -12.38 -8.46
CA ASP A 210 8.45 -13.81 -8.64
C ASP A 210 9.38 -14.63 -7.73
N LEU A 211 8.82 -15.63 -7.04
CA LEU A 211 9.53 -16.52 -6.11
C LEU A 211 10.46 -15.78 -5.12
N GLY A 212 10.02 -14.61 -4.65
CA GLY A 212 10.75 -13.78 -3.68
C GLY A 212 11.86 -12.95 -4.27
N ARG A 213 11.90 -12.72 -5.58
CA ARG A 213 12.91 -11.92 -6.29
C ARG A 213 12.27 -10.89 -7.20
N THR A 214 12.91 -9.74 -7.35
CA THR A 214 12.57 -8.79 -8.42
C THR A 214 13.11 -9.33 -9.75
N THR A 215 12.23 -9.57 -10.71
CA THR A 215 12.59 -10.18 -12.01
C THR A 215 12.54 -9.20 -13.17
N LEU A 216 11.63 -8.21 -13.12
CA LEU A 216 11.47 -7.16 -14.11
C LEU A 216 11.17 -5.84 -13.43
N GLU A 217 11.59 -4.76 -14.05
CA GLU A 217 11.25 -3.40 -13.62
C GLU A 217 11.16 -2.46 -14.82
N GLY A 218 10.39 -1.40 -14.69
CA GLY A 218 10.26 -0.38 -15.72
C GLY A 218 9.07 0.56 -15.49
N PRO A 219 8.88 1.53 -16.40
CA PRO A 219 7.65 2.32 -16.42
C PRO A 219 6.42 1.41 -16.52
N GLY A 220 5.31 1.78 -15.84
CA GLY A 220 4.11 0.95 -15.82
C GLY A 220 3.57 0.62 -17.21
N HIS A 221 3.55 1.61 -18.12
CA HIS A 221 3.09 1.43 -19.50
C HIS A 221 3.99 0.49 -20.32
N ASP A 222 5.31 0.48 -20.08
CA ASP A 222 6.24 -0.42 -20.77
C ASP A 222 6.04 -1.87 -20.32
N LEU A 223 5.86 -2.06 -18.99
CA LEU A 223 5.58 -3.40 -18.45
C LEU A 223 4.24 -3.95 -18.91
N LEU A 224 3.21 -3.12 -19.14
CA LEU A 224 1.95 -3.54 -19.72
C LEU A 224 2.10 -4.07 -21.16
N ALA A 225 3.09 -3.56 -21.91
CA ALA A 225 3.40 -3.99 -23.26
C ALA A 225 4.40 -5.17 -23.31
N ASP A 226 5.06 -5.50 -22.19
CA ASP A 226 6.09 -6.56 -22.15
C ASP A 226 5.43 -7.95 -22.34
N PRO A 227 5.85 -8.73 -23.36
CA PRO A 227 5.27 -10.05 -23.63
C PRO A 227 5.36 -11.01 -22.43
N ARG A 228 6.40 -10.90 -21.59
CA ARG A 228 6.58 -11.76 -20.40
C ARG A 228 5.52 -11.45 -19.33
N VAL A 229 5.18 -10.18 -19.15
CA VAL A 229 4.12 -9.73 -18.23
C VAL A 229 2.76 -10.16 -18.78
N ARG A 230 2.55 -9.99 -20.10
CA ARG A 230 1.29 -10.38 -20.76
C ARG A 230 1.04 -11.89 -20.66
N ALA A 231 2.01 -12.71 -20.98
CA ALA A 231 1.89 -14.16 -20.87
C ALA A 231 1.66 -14.60 -19.40
N ALA A 232 2.40 -14.05 -18.44
CA ALA A 232 2.33 -14.47 -17.04
C ALA A 232 1.04 -14.02 -16.31
N TYR A 233 0.49 -12.85 -16.66
CA TYR A 233 -0.56 -12.20 -15.85
C TYR A 233 -1.81 -11.83 -16.65
N LEU A 234 -1.78 -11.81 -18.00
CA LEU A 234 -2.91 -11.38 -18.83
C LEU A 234 -3.54 -12.54 -19.60
N GLY A 235 -2.96 -13.75 -19.54
CA GLY A 235 -3.47 -14.95 -20.24
C GLY A 235 -3.41 -14.84 -21.76
N GLU A 236 -2.50 -14.02 -22.28
CA GLU A 236 -2.25 -13.88 -23.71
C GLU A 236 -0.99 -14.72 -24.05
N ASP A 237 -1.20 -15.79 -24.84
CA ASP A 237 -0.14 -16.61 -25.45
C ASP A 237 0.44 -15.93 -26.71
#